data_6a660d98c2ef9e01fa08e8c295e6760c
#
_entry.id   6a660d98c2ef9e01fa08e8c295e6760c
#
_cell.length_a   1.000
_cell.length_b   1.000
_cell.length_c   1.000
_cell.angle_alpha   90.00
_cell.angle_beta   90.00
_cell.angle_gamma   90.00
#
_symmetry.space_group_name_H-M   'P 1'
#
loop_
_entity.id
_entity.type
_entity.pdbx_description
1 polymer ?
#
loop_
_entity_poly.entity_id
_entity_poly.type
_entity_poly.pdbx_seq_one_letter_code
_entity_poly.pdbx_strand_id
1 'polypeptide(L)'
;MIETESLLKRLFENPKNVVLVTDEQYNIRYASSTVESIFGVNPVSILGKNGFDFVPEPKRQELRTCLEDTNGNRSSEITLKTNAGDEVFFEVTVSNHVESDEVRGMVVFLYDITERRAAQKKLETEKHHLDHIIYKTTHDLRAPLRSALGLIQLAELEPEAYAKYLGLIKSSLVRLDGMIDEMNNFYKNEKLAIQNDRIDVRTTINREIENLHNMPEAQDIRFDVFVDGEVPFYSDPLRVKTIVSNLVSNAIKYSDTQKLRKYIQVSAHVFSDWLFLTIEDNGIGIEPEHQDKIFDLFYRVSTDKRGTGLGLYIVKDTVERLKGKIYVRSKRSEGTSFTITLPNTIDKALLN
;
A
#
# COMPACT_ATOMS: atom_id res chain seq x y z
N MET A 1 -51.07 -5.91 -19.82
CA MET A 1 -50.03 -6.72 -20.53
C MET A 1 -48.81 -5.90 -20.96
N ILE A 2 -48.95 -4.74 -21.61
CA ILE A 2 -47.82 -3.92 -22.09
C ILE A 2 -46.95 -3.34 -20.94
N GLU A 3 -47.56 -2.96 -19.80
CA GLU A 3 -46.84 -2.41 -18.64
C GLU A 3 -45.98 -3.47 -17.90
N THR A 4 -46.49 -4.70 -17.83
CA THR A 4 -45.79 -5.80 -17.14
C THR A 4 -44.56 -6.26 -17.95
N GLU A 5 -44.64 -6.29 -19.27
CA GLU A 5 -43.57 -6.61 -20.19
C GLU A 5 -42.45 -5.55 -20.17
N SER A 6 -42.86 -4.27 -20.12
CA SER A 6 -41.93 -3.14 -19.97
C SER A 6 -41.22 -3.11 -18.59
N LEU A 7 -41.91 -3.51 -17.53
CA LEU A 7 -41.36 -3.56 -16.18
C LEU A 7 -40.39 -4.73 -16.05
N LEU A 8 -40.73 -5.93 -16.56
CA LEU A 8 -39.85 -7.09 -16.61
C LEU A 8 -38.59 -6.77 -17.43
N LYS A 9 -38.74 -6.14 -18.58
CA LYS A 9 -37.61 -5.73 -19.41
C LYS A 9 -36.66 -4.79 -18.66
N ARG A 10 -37.17 -3.82 -17.90
CA ARG A 10 -36.35 -2.92 -17.04
C ARG A 10 -35.69 -3.63 -15.87
N LEU A 11 -36.30 -4.66 -15.28
CA LEU A 11 -35.74 -5.43 -14.19
C LEU A 11 -34.61 -6.34 -14.69
N PHE A 12 -34.69 -6.83 -15.93
CA PHE A 12 -33.66 -7.65 -16.56
C PHE A 12 -32.55 -6.83 -17.23
N GLU A 13 -32.74 -5.56 -17.50
CA GLU A 13 -31.74 -4.65 -18.09
C GLU A 13 -30.91 -3.90 -17.03
N ASN A 14 -30.56 -4.55 -15.92
CA ASN A 14 -29.54 -4.00 -15.05
C ASN A 14 -28.17 -4.05 -15.80
N PRO A 15 -27.47 -2.92 -16.01
CA PRO A 15 -26.26 -2.84 -16.83
C PRO A 15 -25.10 -3.71 -16.34
N LYS A 16 -25.19 -4.26 -15.13
CA LYS A 16 -24.17 -5.16 -14.55
C LYS A 16 -24.57 -6.65 -14.62
N ASN A 17 -25.76 -7.00 -15.12
CA ASN A 17 -26.26 -8.37 -15.07
C ASN A 17 -26.56 -8.87 -16.48
N VAL A 18 -26.07 -10.04 -16.81
CA VAL A 18 -26.48 -10.74 -18.02
C VAL A 18 -27.53 -11.77 -17.67
N VAL A 19 -28.61 -11.80 -18.44
CA VAL A 19 -29.68 -12.80 -18.35
C VAL A 19 -29.71 -13.60 -19.62
N LEU A 20 -29.62 -14.93 -19.47
CA LEU A 20 -29.76 -15.88 -20.57
C LEU A 20 -30.93 -16.82 -20.26
N VAL A 21 -31.69 -17.18 -21.29
CA VAL A 21 -32.66 -18.29 -21.21
C VAL A 21 -32.16 -19.37 -22.16
N THR A 22 -32.08 -20.61 -21.65
CA THR A 22 -31.64 -21.76 -22.42
C THR A 22 -32.76 -22.81 -22.50
N ASP A 23 -32.65 -23.73 -23.49
CA ASP A 23 -33.44 -24.97 -23.52
C ASP A 23 -32.86 -26.03 -22.57
N GLU A 24 -33.46 -27.22 -22.56
CA GLU A 24 -33.02 -28.39 -21.77
C GLU A 24 -31.62 -28.89 -22.17
N GLN A 25 -31.17 -28.60 -23.38
CA GLN A 25 -29.84 -28.94 -23.92
C GLN A 25 -28.83 -27.84 -23.73
N TYR A 26 -29.18 -26.76 -22.96
CA TYR A 26 -28.37 -25.59 -22.69
C TYR A 26 -28.12 -24.69 -23.92
N ASN A 27 -28.91 -24.79 -25.00
CA ASN A 27 -28.79 -23.88 -26.12
C ASN A 27 -29.50 -22.54 -25.77
N ILE A 28 -28.85 -21.43 -26.05
CA ILE A 28 -29.32 -20.10 -25.70
C ILE A 28 -30.51 -19.72 -26.61
N ARG A 29 -31.67 -19.48 -26.01
CA ARG A 29 -32.90 -19.00 -26.64
C ARG A 29 -33.08 -17.50 -26.54
N TYR A 30 -32.59 -16.91 -25.45
CA TYR A 30 -32.65 -15.49 -25.20
C TYR A 30 -31.37 -15.01 -24.53
N ALA A 31 -30.93 -13.82 -24.88
CA ALA A 31 -29.82 -13.12 -24.23
C ALA A 31 -30.21 -11.65 -24.06
N SER A 32 -29.98 -11.12 -22.85
CA SER A 32 -30.20 -9.70 -22.57
C SER A 32 -29.25 -8.80 -23.38
N SER A 33 -29.64 -7.55 -23.63
CA SER A 33 -28.82 -6.55 -24.32
C SER A 33 -27.47 -6.27 -23.62
N THR A 34 -27.39 -6.55 -22.34
CA THR A 34 -26.16 -6.43 -21.54
C THR A 34 -25.02 -7.33 -22.01
N VAL A 35 -25.30 -8.39 -22.77
CA VAL A 35 -24.25 -9.19 -23.45
C VAL A 35 -23.39 -8.32 -24.36
N GLU A 36 -24.00 -7.39 -25.10
CA GLU A 36 -23.26 -6.49 -26.00
C GLU A 36 -22.42 -5.49 -25.23
N SER A 37 -22.97 -4.89 -24.17
CA SER A 37 -22.27 -3.89 -23.37
C SER A 37 -21.09 -4.47 -22.58
N ILE A 38 -21.21 -5.70 -22.08
CA ILE A 38 -20.15 -6.36 -21.26
C ILE A 38 -19.15 -7.10 -22.13
N PHE A 39 -19.62 -7.92 -23.08
CA PHE A 39 -18.76 -8.80 -23.85
C PHE A 39 -18.38 -8.24 -25.22
N GLY A 40 -19.03 -7.18 -25.71
CA GLY A 40 -18.85 -6.67 -27.06
C GLY A 40 -19.38 -7.61 -28.14
N VAL A 41 -20.34 -8.48 -27.81
CA VAL A 41 -20.93 -9.48 -28.70
C VAL A 41 -22.40 -9.20 -28.91
N ASN A 42 -22.85 -9.18 -30.16
CA ASN A 42 -24.27 -9.02 -30.46
C ASN A 42 -25.08 -10.18 -29.88
N PRO A 43 -26.10 -9.94 -29.02
CA PRO A 43 -26.89 -10.98 -28.39
C PRO A 43 -27.52 -11.97 -29.38
N VAL A 44 -27.91 -11.50 -30.56
CA VAL A 44 -28.49 -12.36 -31.62
C VAL A 44 -27.49 -13.39 -32.14
N SER A 45 -26.20 -13.06 -32.14
CA SER A 45 -25.14 -13.93 -32.66
C SER A 45 -24.85 -15.17 -31.81
N ILE A 46 -25.32 -15.18 -30.57
CA ILE A 46 -25.15 -16.31 -29.62
C ILE A 46 -26.40 -17.16 -29.49
N LEU A 47 -27.53 -16.74 -30.06
CA LEU A 47 -28.73 -17.56 -30.06
C LEU A 47 -28.54 -18.90 -30.79
N GLY A 48 -29.06 -19.95 -30.22
CA GLY A 48 -28.93 -21.34 -30.71
C GLY A 48 -27.57 -21.99 -30.41
N LYS A 49 -26.59 -21.26 -29.88
CA LYS A 49 -25.32 -21.86 -29.46
C LYS A 49 -25.45 -22.44 -28.05
N ASN A 50 -24.62 -23.45 -27.76
CA ASN A 50 -24.60 -24.03 -26.42
C ASN A 50 -23.88 -23.08 -25.45
N GLY A 51 -24.52 -22.79 -24.32
CA GLY A 51 -23.97 -21.86 -23.29
C GLY A 51 -22.62 -22.32 -22.74
N PHE A 52 -22.36 -23.63 -22.68
CA PHE A 52 -21.08 -24.17 -22.22
C PHE A 52 -19.91 -23.89 -23.16
N ASP A 53 -20.15 -23.60 -24.44
CA ASP A 53 -19.06 -23.24 -25.37
C ASP A 53 -18.35 -21.96 -24.98
N PHE A 54 -19.00 -21.09 -24.21
CA PHE A 54 -18.45 -19.84 -23.70
C PHE A 54 -17.76 -19.98 -22.32
N VAL A 55 -17.89 -21.16 -21.68
CA VAL A 55 -17.34 -21.44 -20.36
C VAL A 55 -15.99 -22.16 -20.49
N PRO A 56 -14.92 -21.68 -19.80
CA PRO A 56 -13.63 -22.38 -19.78
C PRO A 56 -13.75 -23.83 -19.29
N GLU A 57 -13.03 -24.74 -19.94
CA GLU A 57 -13.11 -26.20 -19.70
C GLU A 57 -13.06 -26.58 -18.20
N PRO A 58 -12.13 -26.01 -17.38
CA PRO A 58 -12.03 -26.38 -15.97
C PRO A 58 -13.29 -26.06 -15.15
N LYS A 59 -14.12 -25.11 -15.60
CA LYS A 59 -15.31 -24.64 -14.89
C LYS A 59 -16.62 -25.26 -15.40
N ARG A 60 -16.61 -25.96 -16.51
CA ARG A 60 -17.81 -26.57 -17.12
C ARG A 60 -18.47 -27.60 -16.19
N GLN A 61 -17.67 -28.43 -15.52
CA GLN A 61 -18.18 -29.44 -14.62
C GLN A 61 -18.81 -28.83 -13.36
N GLU A 62 -18.17 -27.83 -12.79
CA GLU A 62 -18.70 -27.11 -11.62
C GLU A 62 -20.03 -26.41 -11.95
N LEU A 63 -20.09 -25.76 -13.12
CA LEU A 63 -21.31 -25.09 -13.57
C LEU A 63 -22.44 -26.11 -13.85
N ARG A 64 -22.14 -27.28 -14.44
CA ARG A 64 -23.11 -28.35 -14.62
C ARG A 64 -23.72 -28.80 -13.30
N THR A 65 -22.90 -29.00 -12.28
CA THR A 65 -23.37 -29.39 -10.93
C THR A 65 -24.30 -28.33 -10.33
N CYS A 66 -24.02 -27.04 -10.58
CA CYS A 66 -24.91 -25.93 -10.18
C CYS A 66 -26.24 -25.95 -10.95
N LEU A 67 -26.22 -26.31 -12.24
CA LEU A 67 -27.41 -26.37 -13.08
C LEU A 67 -28.33 -27.55 -12.76
N GLU A 68 -27.77 -28.66 -12.30
CA GLU A 68 -28.49 -29.89 -11.93
C GLU A 68 -29.12 -29.83 -10.52
N ASP A 69 -28.75 -28.84 -9.71
CA ASP A 69 -29.31 -28.65 -8.38
C ASP A 69 -30.70 -27.98 -8.47
N THR A 70 -31.75 -28.78 -8.42
CA THR A 70 -33.15 -28.33 -8.50
C THR A 70 -33.62 -27.47 -7.35
N ASN A 71 -32.86 -27.36 -6.24
CA ASN A 71 -33.22 -26.58 -5.06
C ASN A 71 -32.87 -25.06 -5.18
N GLY A 72 -32.30 -24.59 -6.28
CA GLY A 72 -32.15 -23.16 -6.63
C GLY A 72 -31.18 -22.33 -5.75
N ASN A 73 -30.38 -22.98 -4.91
CA ASN A 73 -29.58 -22.29 -3.89
C ASN A 73 -28.03 -22.34 -4.12
N ARG A 74 -27.60 -22.77 -5.28
CA ARG A 74 -26.16 -22.80 -5.57
C ARG A 74 -25.81 -21.71 -6.57
N SER A 75 -24.78 -20.93 -6.23
CA SER A 75 -24.07 -20.05 -7.15
C SER A 75 -22.67 -20.59 -7.42
N SER A 76 -22.14 -20.34 -8.62
CA SER A 76 -20.78 -20.65 -9.00
C SER A 76 -20.12 -19.38 -9.53
N GLU A 77 -18.85 -19.17 -9.17
CA GLU A 77 -18.09 -18.08 -9.73
C GLU A 77 -17.31 -18.55 -10.97
N ILE A 78 -17.51 -17.86 -12.09
CA ILE A 78 -16.79 -18.13 -13.32
C ILE A 78 -16.07 -16.86 -13.83
N THR A 79 -15.01 -17.07 -14.59
CA THR A 79 -14.32 -16.00 -15.31
C THR A 79 -14.59 -16.15 -16.79
N LEU A 80 -15.09 -15.11 -17.42
CA LEU A 80 -15.30 -15.05 -18.85
C LEU A 80 -14.45 -13.95 -19.47
N LYS A 81 -14.09 -14.11 -20.76
CA LYS A 81 -13.32 -13.10 -21.48
C LYS A 81 -14.22 -12.30 -22.40
N THR A 82 -14.01 -10.99 -22.41
CA THR A 82 -14.62 -10.10 -23.39
C THR A 82 -13.98 -10.28 -24.77
N ASN A 83 -14.61 -9.75 -25.81
CA ASN A 83 -13.99 -9.71 -27.16
C ASN A 83 -12.66 -8.92 -27.19
N ALA A 84 -12.47 -7.96 -26.27
CA ALA A 84 -11.23 -7.21 -26.13
C ALA A 84 -10.13 -8.01 -25.41
N GLY A 85 -10.46 -9.17 -24.85
CA GLY A 85 -9.55 -10.04 -24.09
C GLY A 85 -9.52 -9.79 -22.59
N ASP A 86 -10.30 -8.84 -22.10
CA ASP A 86 -10.40 -8.53 -20.66
C ASP A 86 -11.13 -9.65 -19.91
N GLU A 87 -10.69 -9.96 -18.70
CA GLU A 87 -11.30 -10.95 -17.83
C GLU A 87 -12.36 -10.28 -16.94
N VAL A 88 -13.58 -10.80 -16.97
CA VAL A 88 -14.71 -10.37 -16.14
C VAL A 88 -15.15 -11.54 -15.27
N PHE A 89 -15.35 -11.26 -13.98
CA PHE A 89 -15.76 -12.26 -13.00
C PHE A 89 -17.27 -12.23 -12.79
N PHE A 90 -17.91 -13.37 -12.92
CA PHE A 90 -19.36 -13.51 -12.75
C PHE A 90 -19.70 -14.47 -11.62
N GLU A 91 -20.69 -14.13 -10.82
CA GLU A 91 -21.46 -15.04 -10.01
C GLU A 91 -22.65 -15.53 -10.85
N VAL A 92 -22.72 -16.85 -11.09
CA VAL A 92 -23.76 -17.46 -11.90
C VAL A 92 -24.81 -18.08 -10.98
N THR A 93 -26.04 -17.67 -11.16
CA THR A 93 -27.22 -18.29 -10.49
C THR A 93 -28.15 -18.82 -11.55
N VAL A 94 -28.71 -19.98 -11.32
CA VAL A 94 -29.59 -20.64 -12.26
C VAL A 94 -30.94 -20.94 -11.62
N SER A 95 -32.00 -20.62 -12.36
CA SER A 95 -33.38 -20.99 -12.00
C SER A 95 -33.89 -21.99 -13.03
N ASN A 96 -34.27 -23.19 -12.56
CA ASN A 96 -34.75 -24.26 -13.41
C ASN A 96 -36.27 -24.12 -13.64
N HIS A 97 -36.68 -23.99 -14.88
CA HIS A 97 -38.06 -23.87 -15.35
C HIS A 97 -38.39 -24.87 -16.46
N VAL A 98 -37.73 -26.00 -16.48
CA VAL A 98 -37.92 -27.04 -17.51
C VAL A 98 -39.35 -27.57 -17.52
N GLU A 99 -39.98 -27.72 -16.35
CA GLU A 99 -41.37 -28.17 -16.23
C GLU A 99 -42.41 -27.04 -16.44
N SER A 100 -41.99 -25.81 -16.63
CA SER A 100 -42.89 -24.68 -16.89
C SER A 100 -43.31 -24.66 -18.35
N ASP A 101 -44.62 -24.63 -18.60
CA ASP A 101 -45.15 -24.55 -19.97
C ASP A 101 -44.75 -23.25 -20.69
N GLU A 102 -44.41 -22.21 -19.94
CA GLU A 102 -44.03 -20.89 -20.49
C GLU A 102 -42.56 -20.80 -20.89
N VAL A 103 -41.65 -21.33 -20.09
CA VAL A 103 -40.17 -21.20 -20.29
C VAL A 103 -39.54 -22.44 -20.93
N ARG A 104 -39.89 -23.64 -20.47
CA ARG A 104 -39.36 -24.95 -20.92
C ARG A 104 -37.84 -24.93 -21.04
N GLY A 105 -37.17 -24.50 -19.95
CA GLY A 105 -35.71 -24.35 -19.94
C GLY A 105 -35.18 -23.76 -18.66
N MET A 106 -34.01 -23.16 -18.72
CA MET A 106 -33.34 -22.56 -17.57
C MET A 106 -33.14 -21.06 -17.77
N VAL A 107 -33.31 -20.30 -16.68
CA VAL A 107 -32.94 -18.88 -16.63
C VAL A 107 -31.61 -18.76 -15.89
N VAL A 108 -30.59 -18.26 -16.59
CA VAL A 108 -29.23 -18.08 -16.07
C VAL A 108 -28.98 -16.61 -15.85
N PHE A 109 -28.63 -16.25 -14.62
CA PHE A 109 -28.21 -14.91 -14.22
C PHE A 109 -26.71 -14.90 -14.03
N LEU A 110 -26.02 -13.98 -14.71
CA LEU A 110 -24.59 -13.72 -14.50
C LEU A 110 -24.46 -12.32 -13.89
N TYR A 111 -24.11 -12.25 -12.62
CA TYR A 111 -23.85 -11.00 -11.90
C TYR A 111 -22.38 -10.65 -12.01
N ASP A 112 -22.04 -9.50 -12.57
CA ASP A 112 -20.67 -9.02 -12.61
C ASP A 112 -20.21 -8.69 -11.18
N ILE A 113 -19.24 -9.47 -10.70
CA ILE A 113 -18.62 -9.32 -9.38
C ILE A 113 -17.18 -8.78 -9.45
N THR A 114 -16.76 -8.25 -10.60
CA THR A 114 -15.38 -7.81 -10.83
C THR A 114 -14.95 -6.73 -9.84
N GLU A 115 -15.79 -5.70 -9.66
CA GLU A 115 -15.53 -4.63 -8.68
C GLU A 115 -15.53 -5.18 -7.24
N ARG A 116 -16.47 -6.07 -6.90
CA ARG A 116 -16.56 -6.70 -5.58
C ARG A 116 -15.30 -7.52 -5.28
N ARG A 117 -14.84 -8.33 -6.23
CA ARG A 117 -13.61 -9.12 -6.09
C ARG A 117 -12.36 -8.26 -5.97
N ALA A 118 -12.27 -7.19 -6.77
CA ALA A 118 -11.16 -6.25 -6.69
C ALA A 118 -11.11 -5.58 -5.30
N ALA A 119 -12.25 -5.12 -4.78
CA ALA A 119 -12.36 -4.54 -3.45
C ALA A 119 -12.01 -5.54 -2.34
N GLN A 120 -12.52 -6.78 -2.45
CA GLN A 120 -12.22 -7.85 -1.48
C GLN A 120 -10.74 -8.20 -1.47
N LYS A 121 -10.13 -8.40 -2.64
CA LYS A 121 -8.69 -8.68 -2.77
C LYS A 121 -7.84 -7.57 -2.19
N LYS A 122 -8.23 -6.30 -2.43
CA LYS A 122 -7.57 -5.15 -1.82
C LYS A 122 -7.65 -5.20 -0.29
N LEU A 123 -8.83 -5.45 0.26
CA LEU A 123 -9.05 -5.57 1.70
C LEU A 123 -8.23 -6.72 2.32
N GLU A 124 -8.19 -7.88 1.67
CA GLU A 124 -7.38 -9.02 2.11
C GLU A 124 -5.88 -8.68 2.10
N THR A 125 -5.39 -8.00 1.06
CA THR A 125 -4.00 -7.55 0.97
C THR A 125 -3.68 -6.56 2.09
N GLU A 126 -4.55 -5.57 2.34
CA GLU A 126 -4.38 -4.60 3.43
C GLU A 126 -4.40 -5.28 4.80
N LYS A 127 -5.30 -6.26 5.00
CA LYS A 127 -5.35 -7.06 6.24
C LYS A 127 -4.06 -7.85 6.46
N HIS A 128 -3.59 -8.60 5.46
CA HIS A 128 -2.33 -9.34 5.56
C HIS A 128 -1.14 -8.43 5.86
N HIS A 129 -1.12 -7.25 5.25
CA HIS A 129 -0.10 -6.24 5.51
C HIS A 129 -0.13 -5.80 7.00
N LEU A 130 -1.33 -5.51 7.52
CA LEU A 130 -1.52 -5.12 8.91
C LEU A 130 -1.11 -6.22 9.89
N ASP A 131 -1.52 -7.46 9.63
CA ASP A 131 -1.19 -8.64 10.44
C ASP A 131 0.34 -8.83 10.51
N HIS A 132 1.04 -8.66 9.38
CA HIS A 132 2.50 -8.74 9.32
C HIS A 132 3.18 -7.63 10.16
N ILE A 133 2.66 -6.39 10.08
CA ILE A 133 3.15 -5.26 10.89
C ILE A 133 3.00 -5.58 12.37
N ILE A 134 1.81 -6.00 12.81
CA ILE A 134 1.51 -6.30 14.22
C ILE A 134 2.42 -7.41 14.73
N TYR A 135 2.54 -8.50 13.98
CA TYR A 135 3.38 -9.63 14.35
C TYR A 135 4.85 -9.22 14.52
N LYS A 136 5.41 -8.59 13.48
CA LYS A 136 6.83 -8.18 13.48
C LYS A 136 7.13 -7.16 14.57
N THR A 137 6.27 -6.16 14.73
CA THR A 137 6.46 -5.14 15.77
C THR A 137 6.39 -5.74 17.16
N THR A 138 5.42 -6.62 17.42
CA THR A 138 5.30 -7.30 18.71
C THR A 138 6.55 -8.11 19.01
N HIS A 139 7.10 -8.79 18.01
CA HIS A 139 8.34 -9.53 18.14
C HIS A 139 9.52 -8.61 18.48
N ASP A 140 9.68 -7.50 17.75
CA ASP A 140 10.82 -6.59 17.89
C ASP A 140 10.76 -5.75 19.17
N LEU A 141 9.55 -5.41 19.68
CA LEU A 141 9.36 -4.81 21.00
C LEU A 141 9.71 -5.78 22.16
N ARG A 142 9.49 -7.08 21.95
CA ARG A 142 9.77 -8.09 22.98
C ARG A 142 11.29 -8.29 23.23
N ALA A 143 12.11 -8.10 22.21
CA ALA A 143 13.55 -8.30 22.32
C ALA A 143 14.24 -7.33 23.31
N PRO A 144 14.12 -5.99 23.20
CA PRO A 144 14.69 -5.06 24.16
C PRO A 144 14.09 -5.19 25.56
N LEU A 145 12.79 -5.55 25.66
CA LEU A 145 12.14 -5.79 26.94
C LEU A 145 12.75 -7.00 27.66
N ARG A 146 12.95 -8.13 26.96
CA ARG A 146 13.61 -9.31 27.54
C ARG A 146 15.05 -9.03 27.91
N SER A 147 15.76 -8.24 27.09
CA SER A 147 17.13 -7.82 27.41
C SER A 147 17.19 -7.01 28.70
N ALA A 148 16.28 -6.03 28.85
CA ALA A 148 16.20 -5.22 30.08
C ALA A 148 15.88 -6.08 31.32
N LEU A 149 14.92 -7.01 31.21
CA LEU A 149 14.57 -7.94 32.30
C LEU A 149 15.76 -8.86 32.67
N GLY A 150 16.47 -9.39 31.69
CA GLY A 150 17.66 -10.23 31.95
C GLY A 150 18.80 -9.44 32.59
N LEU A 151 18.98 -8.16 32.20
CA LEU A 151 19.99 -7.28 32.81
C LEU A 151 19.63 -6.92 34.26
N ILE A 152 18.34 -6.82 34.61
CA ILE A 152 17.90 -6.64 36.02
C ILE A 152 18.31 -7.86 36.84
N GLN A 153 18.04 -9.07 36.36
CA GLN A 153 18.44 -10.31 37.06
C GLN A 153 19.95 -10.39 37.27
N LEU A 154 20.75 -9.98 36.25
CA LEU A 154 22.20 -9.94 36.39
C LEU A 154 22.65 -8.89 37.41
N ALA A 155 22.01 -7.73 37.44
CA ALA A 155 22.31 -6.68 38.42
C ALA A 155 22.04 -7.12 39.88
N GLU A 156 21.04 -7.98 40.09
CA GLU A 156 20.73 -8.59 41.40
C GLU A 156 21.80 -9.60 41.82
N LEU A 157 22.41 -10.33 40.86
CA LEU A 157 23.42 -11.35 41.11
C LEU A 157 24.83 -10.75 41.27
N GLU A 158 25.11 -9.65 40.58
CA GLU A 158 26.40 -8.99 40.54
C GLU A 158 26.32 -7.52 40.99
N PRO A 159 26.17 -7.22 42.28
CA PRO A 159 26.01 -5.85 42.79
C PRO A 159 27.16 -4.90 42.43
N GLU A 160 28.35 -5.41 42.28
CA GLU A 160 29.55 -4.61 41.93
C GLU A 160 29.46 -4.03 40.49
N ALA A 161 28.72 -4.68 39.61
CA ALA A 161 28.53 -4.27 38.21
C ALA A 161 27.21 -3.46 38.04
N TYR A 162 26.48 -3.10 39.09
CA TYR A 162 25.16 -2.48 39.05
C TYR A 162 25.06 -1.25 38.12
N ALA A 163 26.03 -0.32 38.23
CA ALA A 163 26.06 0.88 37.38
C ALA A 163 26.16 0.56 35.86
N LYS A 164 26.90 -0.48 35.50
CA LYS A 164 27.04 -0.96 34.13
C LYS A 164 25.68 -1.50 33.64
N TYR A 165 25.04 -2.35 34.42
CA TYR A 165 23.74 -2.94 34.05
C TYR A 165 22.65 -1.89 33.95
N LEU A 166 22.60 -0.90 34.85
CA LEU A 166 21.67 0.24 34.75
C LEU A 166 21.84 1.00 33.43
N GLY A 167 23.07 1.25 32.98
CA GLY A 167 23.34 1.89 31.70
C GLY A 167 22.78 1.08 30.52
N LEU A 168 22.93 -0.23 30.53
CA LEU A 168 22.43 -1.13 29.50
C LEU A 168 20.92 -1.26 29.52
N ILE A 169 20.29 -1.29 30.72
CA ILE A 169 18.83 -1.27 30.88
C ILE A 169 18.26 0.04 30.31
N LYS A 170 18.83 1.18 30.69
CA LYS A 170 18.44 2.48 30.15
C LYS A 170 18.51 2.51 28.63
N SER A 171 19.58 2.00 28.05
CA SER A 171 19.75 1.91 26.58
C SER A 171 18.67 1.04 25.94
N SER A 172 18.28 -0.09 26.56
CA SER A 172 17.23 -0.98 26.08
C SER A 172 15.85 -0.32 26.12
N LEU A 173 15.55 0.42 27.20
CA LEU A 173 14.28 1.17 27.35
C LEU A 173 14.18 2.33 26.37
N VAL A 174 15.26 3.11 26.17
CA VAL A 174 15.29 4.20 25.16
C VAL A 174 15.07 3.63 23.75
N ARG A 175 15.62 2.45 23.46
CA ARG A 175 15.37 1.79 22.19
C ARG A 175 13.91 1.38 22.02
N LEU A 176 13.30 0.86 23.09
CA LEU A 176 11.87 0.49 23.09
C LEU A 176 10.97 1.70 22.84
N ASP A 177 11.25 2.82 23.52
CA ASP A 177 10.54 4.08 23.37
C ASP A 177 10.60 4.60 21.93
N GLY A 178 11.80 4.62 21.33
CA GLY A 178 11.98 4.98 19.93
C GLY A 178 11.21 4.09 18.94
N MET A 179 11.06 2.79 19.24
CA MET A 179 10.23 1.88 18.42
C MET A 179 8.73 2.22 18.52
N ILE A 180 8.26 2.59 19.73
CA ILE A 180 6.87 3.04 19.94
C ILE A 180 6.61 4.32 19.15
N ASP A 181 7.54 5.27 19.15
CA ASP A 181 7.43 6.50 18.39
C ASP A 181 7.39 6.27 16.88
N GLU A 182 8.25 5.37 16.36
CA GLU A 182 8.21 4.99 14.95
C GLU A 182 6.85 4.38 14.56
N MET A 183 6.25 3.54 15.44
CA MET A 183 4.91 3.00 15.22
C MET A 183 3.81 4.06 15.25
N ASN A 184 3.87 4.97 16.21
CA ASN A 184 2.90 6.06 16.31
C ASN A 184 2.96 6.95 15.06
N ASN A 185 4.15 7.23 14.55
CA ASN A 185 4.33 7.99 13.32
C ASN A 185 3.79 7.23 12.09
N PHE A 186 4.03 5.92 12.01
CA PHE A 186 3.43 5.07 10.98
C PHE A 186 1.89 5.12 11.03
N TYR A 187 1.29 4.90 12.21
CA TYR A 187 -0.15 4.95 12.41
C TYR A 187 -0.77 6.31 12.03
N LYS A 188 -0.13 7.41 12.45
CA LYS A 188 -0.57 8.77 12.09
C LYS A 188 -0.52 8.99 10.57
N ASN A 189 0.55 8.55 9.92
CA ASN A 189 0.68 8.63 8.47
C ASN A 189 -0.42 7.87 7.73
N GLU A 190 -0.81 6.70 8.26
CA GLU A 190 -1.85 5.84 7.70
C GLU A 190 -3.27 6.43 7.87
N LYS A 191 -3.60 6.94 9.04
CA LYS A 191 -4.99 7.21 9.44
C LYS A 191 -5.42 8.67 9.32
N LEU A 192 -4.48 9.63 9.40
CA LEU A 192 -4.84 11.03 9.33
C LEU A 192 -5.11 11.46 7.88
N ALA A 193 -6.15 12.26 7.68
CA ALA A 193 -6.39 12.90 6.40
C ALA A 193 -5.22 13.80 6.01
N ILE A 194 -4.93 13.87 4.71
CA ILE A 194 -3.89 14.77 4.19
C ILE A 194 -4.36 16.21 4.37
N GLN A 195 -3.54 17.02 5.02
CA GLN A 195 -3.72 18.47 5.14
C GLN A 195 -2.96 19.17 4.01
N ASN A 196 -3.39 20.39 3.70
CA ASN A 196 -2.72 21.21 2.69
C ASN A 196 -2.48 22.61 3.25
N ASP A 197 -1.33 22.80 3.90
CA ASP A 197 -0.96 24.03 4.55
C ASP A 197 0.31 24.62 3.92
N ARG A 198 0.51 25.91 4.10
CA ARG A 198 1.76 26.58 3.74
C ARG A 198 2.88 26.10 4.66
N ILE A 199 3.98 25.64 4.08
CA ILE A 199 5.15 25.12 4.80
C ILE A 199 6.35 26.04 4.59
N ASP A 200 6.94 26.52 5.66
CA ASP A 200 8.30 27.07 5.65
C ASP A 200 9.29 25.89 5.66
N VAL A 201 9.78 25.55 4.47
CA VAL A 201 10.67 24.40 4.26
C VAL A 201 11.96 24.54 5.06
N ARG A 202 12.57 25.74 5.09
CA ARG A 202 13.82 26.00 5.82
C ARG A 202 13.64 25.80 7.32
N THR A 203 12.59 26.40 7.87
CA THR A 203 12.29 26.28 9.30
C THR A 203 11.97 24.83 9.69
N THR A 204 11.25 24.10 8.82
CA THR A 204 10.94 22.69 9.04
C THR A 204 12.21 21.83 9.08
N ILE A 205 13.12 22.00 8.11
CA ILE A 205 14.39 21.27 8.04
C ILE A 205 15.25 21.58 9.27
N ASN A 206 15.45 22.87 9.60
CA ASN A 206 16.29 23.27 10.71
C ASN A 206 15.77 22.71 12.05
N ARG A 207 14.45 22.76 12.27
CA ARG A 207 13.84 22.22 13.51
C ARG A 207 14.08 20.71 13.64
N GLU A 208 13.98 19.94 12.56
CA GLU A 208 14.23 18.51 12.63
C GLU A 208 15.72 18.19 12.83
N ILE A 209 16.63 18.97 12.27
CA ILE A 209 18.08 18.84 12.54
C ILE A 209 18.37 19.17 14.01
N GLU A 210 17.81 20.26 14.56
CA GLU A 210 17.97 20.62 15.99
C GLU A 210 17.46 19.52 16.91
N ASN A 211 16.29 18.93 16.64
CA ASN A 211 15.73 17.83 17.42
C ASN A 211 16.66 16.61 17.44
N LEU A 212 17.33 16.32 16.31
CA LEU A 212 18.21 15.17 16.14
C LEU A 212 19.66 15.44 16.54
N HIS A 213 20.04 16.71 16.74
CA HIS A 213 21.41 17.09 17.12
C HIS A 213 21.83 16.55 18.50
N ASN A 214 20.86 16.26 19.37
CA ASN A 214 21.10 15.64 20.68
C ASN A 214 21.43 14.14 20.61
N MET A 215 21.40 13.51 19.44
CA MET A 215 21.86 12.14 19.25
C MET A 215 23.39 12.09 19.44
N PRO A 216 23.92 11.11 20.20
CA PRO A 216 25.38 11.01 20.41
C PRO A 216 26.16 10.93 19.10
N GLU A 217 25.61 10.29 18.09
CA GLU A 217 26.21 10.11 16.77
C GLU A 217 26.26 11.40 15.93
N ALA A 218 25.48 12.42 16.31
CA ALA A 218 25.39 13.70 15.58
C ALA A 218 26.48 14.72 15.94
N GLN A 219 27.17 14.53 17.09
CA GLN A 219 28.09 15.54 17.67
C GLN A 219 29.21 15.98 16.74
N ASP A 220 29.73 15.08 15.88
CA ASP A 220 30.85 15.34 14.98
C ASP A 220 30.39 15.51 13.52
N ILE A 221 29.11 15.71 13.29
CA ILE A 221 28.56 15.83 11.95
C ILE A 221 28.32 17.31 11.63
N ARG A 222 28.86 17.77 10.50
CA ARG A 222 28.56 19.09 9.95
C ARG A 222 27.25 19.02 9.16
N PHE A 223 26.32 19.91 9.47
CA PHE A 223 25.07 20.08 8.73
C PHE A 223 25.12 21.31 7.83
N ASP A 224 24.88 21.12 6.54
CA ASP A 224 24.77 22.21 5.56
C ASP A 224 23.33 22.23 5.02
N VAL A 225 22.64 23.38 5.15
CA VAL A 225 21.22 23.53 4.72
C VAL A 225 21.10 24.62 3.67
N PHE A 226 20.69 24.21 2.47
CA PHE A 226 20.44 25.08 1.34
C PHE A 226 18.97 25.01 0.95
N VAL A 227 18.24 26.10 1.12
CA VAL A 227 16.83 26.18 0.72
C VAL A 227 16.66 27.44 -0.10
N ASP A 228 16.15 27.26 -1.30
CA ASP A 228 15.78 28.35 -2.19
C ASP A 228 14.44 28.05 -2.86
N GLY A 229 13.91 29.01 -3.60
CA GLY A 229 12.66 28.85 -4.33
C GLY A 229 11.99 30.18 -4.62
N GLU A 230 11.19 30.17 -5.66
CA GLU A 230 10.53 31.36 -6.19
C GLU A 230 9.14 31.59 -5.60
N VAL A 231 8.54 30.53 -5.04
CA VAL A 231 7.14 30.50 -4.59
C VAL A 231 6.98 29.82 -3.24
N PRO A 232 5.88 30.10 -2.51
CA PRO A 232 5.55 29.35 -1.30
C PRO A 232 5.30 27.86 -1.60
N PHE A 233 5.64 27.00 -0.65
CA PHE A 233 5.35 25.56 -0.72
C PHE A 233 4.11 25.21 0.09
N TYR A 234 3.17 24.50 -0.54
CA TYR A 234 1.96 23.99 0.10
C TYR A 234 1.93 22.46 0.02
N SER A 235 1.76 21.82 1.17
CA SER A 235 1.66 20.37 1.31
C SER A 235 1.22 20.02 2.73
N ASP A 236 1.32 18.75 3.12
CA ASP A 236 1.02 18.27 4.48
C ASP A 236 2.25 18.46 5.41
N PRO A 237 2.17 19.35 6.43
CA PRO A 237 3.30 19.64 7.30
C PRO A 237 3.79 18.44 8.09
N LEU A 238 2.86 17.57 8.57
CA LEU A 238 3.21 16.38 9.34
C LEU A 238 4.00 15.39 8.49
N ARG A 239 3.57 15.20 7.26
CA ARG A 239 4.18 14.27 6.31
C ARG A 239 5.54 14.76 5.81
N VAL A 240 5.67 16.04 5.50
CA VAL A 240 6.97 16.64 5.13
C VAL A 240 7.96 16.53 6.30
N LYS A 241 7.52 16.84 7.53
CA LYS A 241 8.31 16.63 8.75
C LYS A 241 8.76 15.17 8.88
N THR A 242 7.86 14.21 8.69
CA THR A 242 8.15 12.77 8.79
C THR A 242 9.23 12.35 7.79
N ILE A 243 9.17 12.84 6.54
CA ILE A 243 10.18 12.56 5.51
C ILE A 243 11.55 13.09 5.97
N VAL A 244 11.64 14.37 6.34
CA VAL A 244 12.90 15.00 6.74
C VAL A 244 13.50 14.29 7.97
N SER A 245 12.70 14.08 9.01
CA SER A 245 13.15 13.46 10.26
C SER A 245 13.71 12.06 10.04
N ASN A 246 13.02 11.21 9.27
CA ASN A 246 13.47 9.85 8.98
C ASN A 246 14.78 9.83 8.17
N LEU A 247 14.90 10.65 7.13
CA LEU A 247 16.09 10.66 6.28
C LEU A 247 17.30 11.25 7.00
N VAL A 248 17.14 12.36 7.73
CA VAL A 248 18.22 12.96 8.53
C VAL A 248 18.65 12.00 9.66
N SER A 249 17.70 11.36 10.36
CA SER A 249 18.01 10.36 11.37
C SER A 249 18.80 9.17 10.79
N ASN A 250 18.44 8.71 9.58
CA ASN A 250 19.19 7.66 8.91
C ASN A 250 20.61 8.11 8.55
N ALA A 251 20.77 9.31 8.00
CA ALA A 251 22.09 9.86 7.67
C ALA A 251 23.01 9.96 8.91
N ILE A 252 22.46 10.34 10.08
CA ILE A 252 23.17 10.35 11.35
C ILE A 252 23.54 8.93 11.78
N LYS A 253 22.57 8.00 11.84
CA LYS A 253 22.76 6.60 12.28
C LYS A 253 23.78 5.83 11.43
N TYR A 254 23.84 6.11 10.14
CA TYR A 254 24.71 5.42 9.19
C TYR A 254 25.95 6.23 8.81
N SER A 255 26.27 7.27 9.59
CA SER A 255 27.53 8.00 9.43
C SER A 255 28.72 7.05 9.61
N ASP A 256 29.79 7.30 8.85
CA ASP A 256 31.02 6.51 8.94
C ASP A 256 31.91 7.06 10.06
N THR A 257 32.08 6.26 11.11
CA THR A 257 32.89 6.64 12.28
C THR A 257 34.38 6.75 11.97
N GLN A 258 34.84 6.21 10.85
CA GLN A 258 36.24 6.28 10.44
C GLN A 258 36.58 7.56 9.67
N LYS A 259 35.56 8.30 9.19
CA LYS A 259 35.78 9.55 8.48
C LYS A 259 36.06 10.72 9.43
N LEU A 260 37.15 11.43 9.16
CA LEU A 260 37.54 12.62 9.93
C LEU A 260 36.60 13.81 9.74
N ARG A 261 35.96 13.90 8.57
CA ARG A 261 34.99 14.96 8.25
C ARG A 261 33.69 14.32 7.83
N LYS A 262 32.73 14.33 8.74
CA LYS A 262 31.39 13.84 8.48
C LYS A 262 30.51 15.01 8.10
N TYR A 263 29.67 14.85 7.08
CA TYR A 263 28.69 15.86 6.72
C TYR A 263 27.36 15.26 6.31
N ILE A 264 26.31 16.04 6.53
CA ILE A 264 24.98 15.82 6.00
C ILE A 264 24.56 17.15 5.34
N GLN A 265 24.28 17.09 4.05
CA GLN A 265 23.79 18.22 3.29
C GLN A 265 22.31 18.04 2.98
N VAL A 266 21.49 19.04 3.31
CA VAL A 266 20.08 19.09 2.97
C VAL A 266 19.86 20.24 2.02
N SER A 267 19.43 19.95 0.81
CA SER A 267 19.09 20.95 -0.19
C SER A 267 17.63 20.84 -0.61
N ALA A 268 16.95 21.95 -0.68
CA ALA A 268 15.56 22.04 -1.12
C ALA A 268 15.37 23.18 -2.10
N HIS A 269 14.69 22.92 -3.20
CA HIS A 269 14.30 23.93 -4.18
C HIS A 269 12.80 23.86 -4.45
N VAL A 270 12.09 24.99 -4.25
CA VAL A 270 10.64 25.09 -4.43
C VAL A 270 10.34 25.74 -5.79
N PHE A 271 9.75 24.96 -6.68
CA PHE A 271 9.18 25.42 -7.95
C PHE A 271 7.67 25.66 -7.84
N SER A 272 7.07 26.22 -8.88
CA SER A 272 5.61 26.41 -8.96
C SER A 272 4.81 25.11 -8.79
N ASP A 273 5.29 24.02 -9.36
CA ASP A 273 4.57 22.75 -9.39
C ASP A 273 5.16 21.68 -8.47
N TRP A 274 6.42 21.83 -8.03
CA TRP A 274 7.16 20.81 -7.30
C TRP A 274 8.12 21.38 -6.27
N LEU A 275 8.33 20.64 -5.18
CA LEU A 275 9.50 20.72 -4.31
C LEU A 275 10.47 19.60 -4.70
N PHE A 276 11.75 19.94 -4.86
CA PHE A 276 12.86 18.99 -4.88
C PHE A 276 13.59 19.07 -3.56
N LEU A 277 13.64 17.96 -2.83
CA LEU A 277 14.34 17.85 -1.55
C LEU A 277 15.41 16.76 -1.68
N THR A 278 16.66 17.10 -1.45
CA THR A 278 17.78 16.14 -1.46
C THR A 278 18.47 16.13 -0.11
N ILE A 279 18.68 14.94 0.44
CA ILE A 279 19.45 14.72 1.67
C ILE A 279 20.60 13.79 1.30
N GLU A 280 21.82 14.33 1.45
CA GLU A 280 23.08 13.67 1.10
C GLU A 280 23.96 13.55 2.32
N ASP A 281 24.56 12.38 2.52
CA ASP A 281 25.55 12.08 3.54
C ASP A 281 26.80 11.44 2.94
N ASN A 282 27.91 11.55 3.64
CA ASN A 282 29.12 10.82 3.32
C ASN A 282 29.33 9.60 4.24
N GLY A 283 28.28 8.94 4.65
CA GLY A 283 28.30 7.78 5.54
C GLY A 283 28.85 6.50 4.88
N ILE A 284 28.44 5.36 5.42
CA ILE A 284 28.92 4.04 4.97
C ILE A 284 28.42 3.64 3.58
N GLY A 285 27.35 4.29 3.08
CA GLY A 285 26.71 3.94 1.82
C GLY A 285 25.94 2.62 1.86
N ILE A 286 25.31 2.29 0.72
CA ILE A 286 24.44 1.13 0.53
C ILE A 286 24.93 0.36 -0.71
N GLU A 287 25.12 -0.95 -0.56
CA GLU A 287 25.48 -1.84 -1.67
C GLU A 287 24.36 -1.87 -2.71
N PRO A 288 24.67 -1.99 -4.02
CA PRO A 288 23.68 -2.00 -5.08
C PRO A 288 22.57 -3.04 -4.89
N GLU A 289 22.91 -4.24 -4.40
CA GLU A 289 21.95 -5.35 -4.20
C GLU A 289 20.89 -5.09 -3.13
N HIS A 290 21.09 -4.06 -2.29
CA HIS A 290 20.19 -3.67 -1.23
C HIS A 290 19.34 -2.46 -1.59
N GLN A 291 19.74 -1.63 -2.58
CA GLN A 291 19.11 -0.33 -2.86
C GLN A 291 17.63 -0.42 -3.22
N ASP A 292 17.21 -1.48 -3.91
CA ASP A 292 15.79 -1.70 -4.22
C ASP A 292 14.99 -2.17 -3.00
N LYS A 293 15.64 -2.84 -2.05
CA LYS A 293 15.00 -3.48 -0.89
C LYS A 293 14.96 -2.59 0.35
N ILE A 294 15.74 -1.51 0.43
CA ILE A 294 15.80 -0.66 1.63
C ILE A 294 14.45 0.01 1.96
N PHE A 295 13.54 0.05 1.01
CA PHE A 295 12.19 0.57 1.18
C PHE A 295 11.16 -0.51 1.57
N ASP A 296 11.58 -1.78 1.60
CA ASP A 296 10.70 -2.87 2.03
C ASP A 296 10.47 -2.80 3.54
N LEU A 297 9.28 -3.18 3.94
CA LEU A 297 8.87 -3.16 5.33
C LEU A 297 9.80 -4.06 6.19
N PHE A 298 10.37 -3.49 7.26
CA PHE A 298 11.30 -4.16 8.19
C PHE A 298 12.63 -4.63 7.57
N TYR A 299 12.94 -4.21 6.35
CA TYR A 299 14.20 -4.56 5.72
C TYR A 299 15.38 -3.83 6.38
N ARG A 300 16.48 -4.55 6.60
CA ARG A 300 17.72 -4.03 7.20
C ARG A 300 18.91 -4.70 6.55
N VAL A 301 19.88 -3.91 6.14
CA VAL A 301 21.15 -4.41 5.57
C VAL A 301 22.03 -5.06 6.64
N SER A 302 21.99 -4.56 7.89
CA SER A 302 22.75 -5.08 9.02
C SER A 302 21.87 -5.13 10.27
N THR A 303 22.02 -6.20 11.06
CA THR A 303 21.36 -6.37 12.35
C THR A 303 22.03 -5.61 13.49
N ASP A 304 23.30 -5.18 13.30
CA ASP A 304 24.11 -4.59 14.36
C ASP A 304 23.81 -3.12 14.63
N LYS A 305 23.26 -2.38 13.65
CA LYS A 305 22.90 -0.97 13.84
C LYS A 305 21.45 -0.82 14.35
N ARG A 306 21.20 0.24 15.12
CA ARG A 306 19.89 0.55 15.72
C ARG A 306 18.86 0.93 14.66
N GLY A 307 17.66 0.37 14.71
CA GLY A 307 16.53 0.71 13.84
C GLY A 307 15.55 -0.45 13.68
N THR A 308 14.29 -0.15 13.36
CA THR A 308 13.23 -1.15 13.14
C THR A 308 13.12 -1.61 11.69
N GLY A 309 13.70 -0.85 10.74
CA GLY A 309 13.47 -1.04 9.31
C GLY A 309 12.14 -0.43 8.82
N LEU A 310 11.47 0.39 9.65
CA LEU A 310 10.26 1.11 9.29
C LEU A 310 10.54 2.46 8.64
N GLY A 311 11.63 3.13 9.01
CA GLY A 311 11.86 4.54 8.65
C GLY A 311 11.82 4.82 7.14
N LEU A 312 12.55 4.04 6.31
CA LEU A 312 12.55 4.23 4.85
C LEU A 312 11.25 3.76 4.19
N TYR A 313 10.61 2.72 4.74
CA TYR A 313 9.28 2.33 4.31
C TYR A 313 8.26 3.48 4.53
N ILE A 314 8.26 4.09 5.73
CA ILE A 314 7.41 5.25 6.05
C ILE A 314 7.70 6.41 5.09
N VAL A 315 8.96 6.67 4.77
CA VAL A 315 9.32 7.73 3.80
C VAL A 315 8.70 7.44 2.44
N LYS A 316 8.87 6.23 1.90
CA LYS A 316 8.32 5.85 0.59
C LYS A 316 6.80 5.95 0.59
N ASP A 317 6.11 5.35 1.56
CA ASP A 317 4.66 5.40 1.69
C ASP A 317 4.15 6.86 1.81
N THR A 318 4.83 7.68 2.62
CA THR A 318 4.49 9.10 2.79
C THR A 318 4.63 9.88 1.48
N VAL A 319 5.72 9.66 0.75
CA VAL A 319 5.97 10.31 -0.54
C VAL A 319 4.92 9.88 -1.58
N GLU A 320 4.59 8.60 -1.64
CA GLU A 320 3.56 8.07 -2.55
C GLU A 320 2.16 8.63 -2.22
N ARG A 321 1.80 8.74 -0.93
CA ARG A 321 0.54 9.38 -0.49
C ARG A 321 0.45 10.85 -0.87
N LEU A 322 1.58 11.56 -0.85
CA LEU A 322 1.69 12.93 -1.33
C LEU A 322 1.80 13.02 -2.86
N LYS A 323 1.68 11.89 -3.59
CA LYS A 323 1.81 11.81 -5.06
C LYS A 323 3.20 12.26 -5.56
N GLY A 324 4.22 12.11 -4.73
CA GLY A 324 5.61 12.40 -5.03
C GLY A 324 6.36 11.18 -5.55
N LYS A 325 7.69 11.34 -5.66
CA LYS A 325 8.63 10.26 -6.02
C LYS A 325 9.87 10.36 -5.15
N ILE A 326 10.48 9.20 -4.84
CA ILE A 326 11.75 9.09 -4.13
C ILE A 326 12.77 8.33 -4.97
N TYR A 327 14.00 8.82 -4.96
CA TYR A 327 15.14 8.21 -5.63
C TYR A 327 16.28 8.08 -4.64
N VAL A 328 17.08 7.02 -4.78
CA VAL A 328 18.30 6.79 -4.00
C VAL A 328 19.50 6.63 -4.94
N ARG A 329 20.61 7.27 -4.57
CA ARG A 329 21.93 7.02 -5.15
C ARG A 329 22.88 6.77 -4.00
N SER A 330 23.54 5.65 -4.00
CA SER A 330 24.45 5.29 -2.94
C SER A 330 25.57 4.44 -3.46
N LYS A 331 26.75 4.60 -2.83
CA LYS A 331 27.91 3.75 -3.06
C LYS A 331 28.61 3.49 -1.75
N ARG A 332 28.97 2.24 -1.52
CA ARG A 332 29.65 1.80 -0.31
C ARG A 332 30.88 2.67 -0.04
N SER A 333 31.05 3.08 1.22
CA SER A 333 32.12 3.95 1.74
C SER A 333 32.18 5.37 1.15
N GLU A 334 31.29 5.72 0.18
CA GLU A 334 31.19 7.08 -0.34
C GLU A 334 30.07 7.84 0.35
N GLY A 335 28.90 7.24 0.54
CA GLY A 335 27.73 7.83 1.19
C GLY A 335 26.44 7.56 0.44
N THR A 336 25.39 8.26 0.82
CA THR A 336 24.03 8.10 0.26
C THR A 336 23.41 9.46 -0.04
N SER A 337 22.68 9.53 -1.14
CA SER A 337 21.85 10.67 -1.50
C SER A 337 20.43 10.22 -1.80
N PHE A 338 19.46 10.72 -1.02
CA PHE A 338 18.04 10.56 -1.27
C PHE A 338 17.49 11.83 -1.90
N THR A 339 16.82 11.70 -3.04
CA THR A 339 16.15 12.81 -3.72
C THR A 339 14.65 12.54 -3.74
N ILE A 340 13.86 13.47 -3.21
CA ILE A 340 12.41 13.43 -3.14
C ILE A 340 11.83 14.55 -3.99
N THR A 341 10.79 14.25 -4.75
CA THR A 341 9.97 15.24 -5.42
C THR A 341 8.57 15.21 -4.85
N LEU A 342 8.04 16.35 -4.40
CA LEU A 342 6.67 16.48 -3.91
C LEU A 342 5.92 17.52 -4.73
N PRO A 343 4.65 17.28 -5.11
CA PRO A 343 3.83 18.31 -5.75
C PRO A 343 3.70 19.52 -4.83
N ASN A 344 3.84 20.71 -5.41
CA ASN A 344 3.45 21.95 -4.75
C ASN A 344 1.96 22.17 -5.02
N THR A 345 1.13 22.00 -4.01
CA THR A 345 -0.33 22.09 -4.12
C THR A 345 -0.85 23.51 -3.93
N ILE A 346 -0.02 24.50 -4.26
CA ILE A 346 -0.42 25.92 -4.26
C ILE A 346 -1.61 26.14 -5.19
N ASP A 347 -2.60 26.90 -4.72
CA ASP A 347 -3.66 27.37 -5.60
C ASP A 347 -3.04 28.38 -6.60
N LYS A 348 -3.06 27.99 -7.90
CA LYS A 348 -2.47 28.81 -8.97
C LYS A 348 -3.12 30.20 -9.09
N ALA A 349 -4.32 30.38 -8.53
CA ALA A 349 -4.97 31.70 -8.44
C ALA A 349 -4.24 32.65 -7.47
N LEU A 350 -3.39 32.15 -6.57
CA LEU A 350 -2.60 32.95 -5.62
C LEU A 350 -1.23 33.37 -6.19
N LEU A 351 -0.87 32.95 -7.39
CA LEU A 351 0.41 33.28 -8.06
C LEU A 351 0.29 34.47 -9.02
N ASN A 352 -0.93 35.00 -9.24
CA ASN A 352 -1.22 36.20 -10.04
C ASN A 352 -1.44 37.41 -9.08
#